data_3a183c748d6c1a2a6bc79a7e1224e51a
#
_entry.id   3a183c748d6c1a2a6bc79a7e1224e51a
#
_cell.length_a   1.000
_cell.length_b   1.000
_cell.length_c   1.000
_cell.angle_alpha   90.00
_cell.angle_beta   90.00
_cell.angle_gamma   90.00
#
_symmetry.space_group_name_H-M   'P 1'
#
loop_
_entity.id
_entity.type
_entity.pdbx_description
1 polymer ?
#
loop_
_entity_poly.entity_id
_entity_poly.type
_entity_poly.pdbx_seq_one_letter_code
_entity_poly.pdbx_strand_id
1 'polypeptide(L)'
;DFGRGGAFARFSVDTLDDAQIPRSGTRMNIEWLLSREGLGADNDFDSITASVDRVWSWGKDQRNTSQLGFEYATTINSDNLIQEFFPLGGFLRLSGLDRGELSGPHAGLVRFLYYRRIGQGSGTALNMPLYVGASVEAGNVWQSRAAIDANSLIFNGSVFAGVDTYFGLLFLGAGFSERGDSSFYLFLGDPRRSRLTRGN
;
A
#
# COMPACT_ATOMS: atom_id res chain seq x y z
N ASP A 1 16.97 2.97 24.16
CA ASP A 1 16.47 4.22 23.57
C ASP A 1 17.27 4.50 22.31
N PHE A 2 16.59 4.75 21.20
CA PHE A 2 17.24 5.14 19.95
C PHE A 2 17.09 6.65 19.78
N GLY A 3 18.23 7.35 19.63
CA GLY A 3 18.27 8.78 19.33
C GLY A 3 17.74 9.03 17.91
N ARG A 4 16.77 9.93 17.76
CA ARG A 4 16.24 10.38 16.48
C ARG A 4 16.48 11.86 16.33
N GLY A 5 17.37 12.23 15.43
CA GLY A 5 17.63 13.62 15.07
C GLY A 5 17.72 13.76 13.56
N GLY A 6 16.95 14.67 12.99
CA GLY A 6 16.95 14.83 11.55
C GLY A 6 15.95 15.85 11.04
N ALA A 7 15.88 15.97 9.73
CA ALA A 7 14.93 16.83 9.03
C ALA A 7 14.17 15.99 8.00
N PHE A 8 12.96 16.39 7.67
CA PHE A 8 12.20 15.79 6.58
C PHE A 8 11.52 16.85 5.73
N ALA A 9 11.34 16.53 4.45
CA ALA A 9 10.52 17.28 3.53
C ALA A 9 9.43 16.35 3.00
N ARG A 10 8.17 16.80 3.02
CA ARG A 10 7.03 16.05 2.50
C ARG A 10 6.23 16.88 1.51
N PHE A 11 5.95 16.27 0.36
CA PHE A 11 5.01 16.79 -0.61
C PHE A 11 3.83 15.81 -0.71
N SER A 12 2.61 16.34 -0.57
CA SER A 12 1.39 15.52 -0.60
C SER A 12 0.32 16.22 -1.43
N VAL A 13 -0.31 15.43 -2.31
CA VAL A 13 -1.50 15.82 -3.06
C VAL A 13 -2.57 14.76 -2.80
N ASP A 14 -3.76 15.18 -2.42
CA ASP A 14 -4.91 14.29 -2.27
C ASP A 14 -6.16 14.95 -2.86
N THR A 15 -6.63 14.38 -3.95
CA THR A 15 -7.84 14.81 -4.68
C THR A 15 -8.87 13.68 -4.75
N LEU A 16 -8.72 12.64 -3.89
CA LEU A 16 -9.68 11.56 -3.83
C LEU A 16 -11.02 12.07 -3.30
N ASP A 17 -12.11 11.65 -3.95
CA ASP A 17 -13.47 12.02 -3.60
C ASP A 17 -13.97 11.35 -2.31
N ASP A 18 -13.37 10.24 -1.90
CA ASP A 18 -13.69 9.52 -0.66
C ASP A 18 -12.42 8.91 -0.05
N ALA A 19 -12.34 8.90 1.28
CA ALA A 19 -11.18 8.42 2.01
C ALA A 19 -11.11 6.89 2.11
N GLN A 20 -12.26 6.21 2.06
CA GLN A 20 -12.37 4.76 2.27
C GLN A 20 -12.60 4.00 0.96
N ILE A 21 -13.53 4.47 0.13
CA ILE A 21 -13.87 3.84 -1.16
C ILE A 21 -13.85 4.91 -2.26
N PRO A 22 -12.67 5.43 -2.63
CA PRO A 22 -12.57 6.47 -3.64
C PRO A 22 -13.06 5.97 -4.98
N ARG A 23 -13.75 6.83 -5.70
CA ARG A 23 -14.29 6.58 -7.05
C ARG A 23 -13.55 7.37 -8.10
N SER A 24 -12.91 8.46 -7.70
CA SER A 24 -12.11 9.30 -8.59
C SER A 24 -11.04 10.07 -7.84
N GLY A 25 -10.02 10.52 -8.56
CA GLY A 25 -8.99 11.38 -8.03
C GLY A 25 -7.61 10.74 -8.04
N THR A 26 -6.67 11.45 -7.42
CA THR A 26 -5.27 11.05 -7.31
C THR A 26 -4.80 11.34 -5.90
N ARG A 27 -4.07 10.41 -5.32
CA ARG A 27 -3.30 10.63 -4.10
C ARG A 27 -1.83 10.43 -4.42
N MET A 28 -0.99 11.38 -4.05
CA MET A 28 0.46 11.31 -4.21
C MET A 28 1.13 11.76 -2.92
N ASN A 29 2.14 11.03 -2.49
CA ASN A 29 3.00 11.42 -1.38
C ASN A 29 4.44 11.15 -1.76
N ILE A 30 5.31 12.13 -1.49
CA ILE A 30 6.76 12.00 -1.59
C ILE A 30 7.31 12.51 -0.27
N GLU A 31 8.17 11.74 0.35
CA GLU A 31 8.84 12.12 1.58
C GLU A 31 10.34 11.87 1.44
N TRP A 32 11.13 12.84 1.84
CA TRP A 32 12.56 12.73 2.00
C TRP A 32 12.89 12.96 3.46
N LEU A 33 13.54 12.00 4.08
CA LEU A 33 14.00 12.03 5.46
C LEU A 33 15.53 12.05 5.47
N LEU A 34 16.10 13.00 6.22
CA LEU A 34 17.51 13.05 6.58
C LEU A 34 17.66 12.71 8.05
N SER A 35 18.42 11.69 8.38
CA SER A 35 18.87 11.38 9.74
C SER A 35 20.33 11.79 9.90
N ARG A 36 20.66 12.48 10.98
CA ARG A 36 22.02 12.97 11.22
C ARG A 36 22.41 12.83 12.69
N GLU A 37 23.60 12.26 12.94
CA GLU A 37 24.19 12.17 14.27
C GLU A 37 24.40 13.55 14.91
N GLY A 38 24.81 14.54 14.10
CA GLY A 38 24.96 15.92 14.55
C GLY A 38 23.66 16.60 15.01
N LEU A 39 22.50 15.99 14.75
CA LEU A 39 21.19 16.41 15.23
C LEU A 39 20.63 15.48 16.32
N GLY A 40 21.45 14.54 16.81
CA GLY A 40 21.07 13.62 17.88
C GLY A 40 20.51 12.27 17.40
N ALA A 41 20.71 11.90 16.14
CA ALA A 41 20.43 10.56 15.67
C ALA A 41 21.59 9.60 15.99
N ASP A 42 21.29 8.31 16.09
CA ASP A 42 22.31 7.28 16.27
C ASP A 42 23.09 6.99 14.99
N ASN A 43 22.54 7.35 13.81
CA ASN A 43 23.13 7.05 12.52
C ASN A 43 22.78 8.08 11.44
N ASP A 44 23.70 8.30 10.51
CA ASP A 44 23.51 9.12 9.32
C ASP A 44 22.92 8.29 8.18
N PHE A 45 21.77 8.69 7.68
CA PHE A 45 21.18 8.14 6.46
C PHE A 45 20.18 9.09 5.83
N ASP A 46 19.90 8.87 4.56
CA ASP A 46 18.81 9.53 3.82
C ASP A 46 17.83 8.47 3.36
N SER A 47 16.54 8.73 3.45
CA SER A 47 15.53 7.87 2.85
C SER A 47 14.54 8.66 2.02
N ILE A 48 14.11 8.07 0.92
CA ILE A 48 13.09 8.61 0.04
C ILE A 48 11.98 7.58 -0.07
N THR A 49 10.75 8.02 0.19
CA THR A 49 9.54 7.24 -0.10
C THR A 49 8.66 8.02 -1.06
N ALA A 50 8.11 7.33 -2.04
CA ALA A 50 7.17 7.90 -3.00
C ALA A 50 6.00 6.94 -3.18
N SER A 51 4.78 7.48 -3.24
CA SER A 51 3.59 6.71 -3.59
C SER A 51 2.66 7.55 -4.44
N VAL A 52 2.01 6.90 -5.40
CA VAL A 52 0.95 7.49 -6.20
C VAL A 52 -0.16 6.48 -6.42
N ASP A 53 -1.40 6.90 -6.21
CA ASP A 53 -2.61 6.16 -6.51
C ASP A 53 -3.49 7.02 -7.43
N ARG A 54 -3.89 6.47 -8.57
CA ARG A 54 -4.87 7.06 -9.47
C ARG A 54 -6.12 6.20 -9.48
N VAL A 55 -7.27 6.82 -9.23
CA VAL A 55 -8.58 6.17 -9.17
C VAL A 55 -9.51 6.76 -10.21
N TRP A 56 -10.26 5.92 -10.90
CA TRP A 56 -11.29 6.31 -11.85
C TRP A 56 -12.45 5.31 -11.86
N SER A 57 -13.67 5.83 -11.96
CA SER A 57 -14.87 5.01 -12.08
C SER A 57 -15.47 5.12 -13.47
N TRP A 58 -16.14 4.07 -13.90
CA TRP A 58 -16.71 3.96 -15.23
C TRP A 58 -17.98 3.08 -15.26
N GLY A 59 -18.67 3.10 -16.42
CA GLY A 59 -19.92 2.37 -16.64
C GLY A 59 -21.14 3.09 -16.09
N LYS A 60 -22.30 2.43 -16.20
CA LYS A 60 -23.57 2.97 -15.72
C LYS A 60 -23.53 3.16 -14.21
N ASP A 61 -23.94 4.35 -13.74
CA ASP A 61 -23.94 4.76 -12.33
C ASP A 61 -22.54 4.69 -11.65
N GLN A 62 -21.46 4.71 -12.45
CA GLN A 62 -20.08 4.62 -11.97
C GLN A 62 -19.87 3.49 -10.94
N ARG A 63 -20.43 2.31 -11.25
CA ARG A 63 -20.39 1.15 -10.36
C ARG A 63 -19.07 0.42 -10.41
N ASN A 64 -18.31 0.57 -11.49
CA ASN A 64 -17.00 -0.04 -11.66
C ASN A 64 -15.93 0.99 -11.32
N THR A 65 -14.98 0.60 -10.52
CA THR A 65 -13.83 1.45 -10.15
C THR A 65 -12.55 0.69 -10.39
N SER A 66 -11.60 1.39 -10.99
CA SER A 66 -10.23 0.91 -11.18
C SER A 66 -9.27 1.85 -10.47
N GLN A 67 -8.22 1.29 -9.91
CA GLN A 67 -7.14 2.02 -9.26
C GLN A 67 -5.80 1.48 -9.73
N LEU A 68 -4.89 2.36 -10.10
CA LEU A 68 -3.49 2.06 -10.34
C LEU A 68 -2.67 2.70 -9.24
N GLY A 69 -1.87 1.90 -8.55
CA GLY A 69 -1.00 2.31 -7.47
C GLY A 69 0.46 2.00 -7.77
N PHE A 70 1.34 2.88 -7.33
CA PHE A 70 2.79 2.71 -7.35
C PHE A 70 3.35 3.13 -6.00
N GLU A 71 4.27 2.32 -5.46
CA GLU A 71 5.02 2.64 -4.23
C GLU A 71 6.50 2.36 -4.48
N TYR A 72 7.35 3.27 -4.03
CA TYR A 72 8.80 3.13 -4.07
C TYR A 72 9.40 3.66 -2.78
N ALA A 73 10.36 2.93 -2.24
CA ALA A 73 11.10 3.34 -1.07
C ALA A 73 12.58 2.97 -1.22
N THR A 74 13.46 3.87 -0.81
CA THR A 74 14.90 3.65 -0.91
C THR A 74 15.63 4.35 0.21
N THR A 75 16.64 3.68 0.78
CA THR A 75 17.60 4.27 1.70
C THR A 75 18.90 4.57 0.94
N ILE A 76 19.49 5.72 1.24
CA ILE A 76 20.69 6.26 0.62
C ILE A 76 21.71 6.52 1.73
N ASN A 77 22.99 6.24 1.48
CA ASN A 77 24.08 6.53 2.39
C ASN A 77 23.88 5.91 3.78
N SER A 78 23.55 4.63 3.83
CA SER A 78 23.41 3.90 5.08
C SER A 78 24.37 2.72 5.17
N ASP A 79 24.75 2.36 6.38
CA ASP A 79 25.56 1.17 6.69
C ASP A 79 24.72 -0.11 6.82
N ASN A 80 23.55 -0.19 6.13
CA ASN A 80 22.63 -1.33 6.11
C ASN A 80 22.02 -1.69 7.49
N LEU A 81 21.62 -0.71 8.27
CA LEU A 81 20.94 -0.95 9.54
C LEU A 81 19.51 -1.39 9.31
N ILE A 82 19.06 -2.41 10.03
CA ILE A 82 17.69 -2.99 9.94
C ILE A 82 16.59 -1.94 10.15
N GLN A 83 16.87 -0.87 10.88
CA GLN A 83 15.95 0.25 11.15
C GLN A 83 15.58 1.06 9.89
N GLU A 84 16.33 0.90 8.81
CA GLU A 84 16.17 1.61 7.54
C GLU A 84 15.44 0.77 6.49
N PHE A 85 14.95 -0.40 6.88
CA PHE A 85 14.30 -1.34 5.99
C PHE A 85 12.81 -1.03 5.82
N PHE A 86 12.36 -1.18 4.59
CA PHE A 86 10.96 -1.02 4.20
C PHE A 86 10.30 -2.40 4.13
N PRO A 87 9.24 -2.63 4.93
CA PRO A 87 8.50 -3.88 4.88
C PRO A 87 7.59 -3.92 3.66
N LEU A 88 7.50 -5.06 2.99
CA LEU A 88 6.55 -5.35 1.91
C LEU A 88 5.92 -6.72 2.15
N GLY A 89 4.66 -6.87 1.79
CA GLY A 89 3.82 -8.04 2.05
C GLY A 89 2.54 -7.65 2.76
N GLY A 90 1.48 -8.44 2.54
CA GLY A 90 0.15 -8.23 3.08
C GLY A 90 -0.87 -7.73 2.05
N PHE A 91 -2.11 -7.56 2.48
CA PHE A 91 -3.23 -7.26 1.59
C PHE A 91 -3.02 -5.99 0.75
N LEU A 92 -3.19 -6.13 -0.58
CA LEU A 92 -2.93 -5.11 -1.62
C LEU A 92 -1.47 -4.61 -1.66
N ARG A 93 -0.56 -5.36 -1.05
CA ARG A 93 0.89 -5.12 -1.02
C ARG A 93 1.67 -6.42 -1.11
N LEU A 94 1.45 -7.21 -2.17
CA LEU A 94 1.80 -8.62 -2.36
C LEU A 94 0.93 -9.50 -1.47
N SER A 95 -0.34 -9.59 -1.84
CA SER A 95 -1.42 -10.15 -1.01
C SER A 95 -1.29 -11.64 -0.70
N GLY A 96 -0.48 -12.40 -1.42
CA GLY A 96 -0.20 -13.81 -1.09
C GLY A 96 0.79 -13.98 0.05
N LEU A 97 1.59 -12.96 0.34
CA LEU A 97 2.63 -12.97 1.38
C LEU A 97 2.09 -12.46 2.71
N ASP A 98 2.69 -12.86 3.80
CA ASP A 98 2.39 -12.35 5.12
C ASP A 98 2.80 -10.87 5.26
N ARG A 99 2.19 -10.18 6.23
CA ARG A 99 2.46 -8.77 6.45
C ARG A 99 3.92 -8.53 6.82
N GLY A 100 4.65 -7.79 5.95
CA GLY A 100 6.05 -7.46 6.17
C GLY A 100 7.00 -8.64 6.00
N GLU A 101 6.58 -9.70 5.32
CA GLU A 101 7.40 -10.89 5.05
C GLU A 101 8.70 -10.53 4.30
N LEU A 102 8.63 -9.59 3.38
CA LEU A 102 9.82 -9.03 2.74
C LEU A 102 10.22 -7.75 3.45
N SER A 103 11.53 -7.55 3.64
CA SER A 103 12.06 -6.34 4.26
C SER A 103 13.46 -6.03 3.74
N GLY A 104 13.75 -4.76 3.45
CA GLY A 104 15.07 -4.32 2.99
C GLY A 104 15.14 -2.82 2.70
N PRO A 105 16.35 -2.33 2.35
CA PRO A 105 16.61 -0.90 2.15
C PRO A 105 16.00 -0.31 0.87
N HIS A 106 15.57 -1.16 -0.07
CA HIS A 106 14.93 -0.74 -1.31
C HIS A 106 13.69 -1.57 -1.54
N ALA A 107 12.54 -0.95 -1.77
CA ALA A 107 11.27 -1.62 -2.04
C ALA A 107 10.53 -0.94 -3.20
N GLY A 108 9.86 -1.74 -4.00
CA GLY A 108 9.02 -1.27 -5.10
C GLY A 108 7.77 -2.12 -5.25
N LEU A 109 6.64 -1.48 -5.53
CA LEU A 109 5.35 -2.12 -5.73
C LEU A 109 4.55 -1.39 -6.79
N VAL A 110 3.99 -2.14 -7.71
CA VAL A 110 2.92 -1.71 -8.62
C VAL A 110 1.70 -2.56 -8.35
N ARG A 111 0.52 -1.95 -8.28
CA ARG A 111 -0.73 -2.67 -8.14
C ARG A 111 -1.79 -2.11 -9.06
N PHE A 112 -2.60 -2.99 -9.62
CA PHE A 112 -3.86 -2.67 -10.25
C PHE A 112 -4.98 -3.29 -9.44
N LEU A 113 -5.96 -2.49 -9.06
CA LEU A 113 -7.13 -2.88 -8.29
C LEU A 113 -8.39 -2.58 -9.09
N TYR A 114 -9.28 -3.54 -9.15
CA TYR A 114 -10.63 -3.36 -9.69
C TYR A 114 -11.65 -3.76 -8.65
N TYR A 115 -12.69 -2.95 -8.49
CA TYR A 115 -13.85 -3.34 -7.69
C TYR A 115 -15.15 -2.81 -8.26
N ARG A 116 -16.22 -3.53 -7.97
CA ARG A 116 -17.56 -3.20 -8.40
C ARG A 116 -18.52 -3.10 -7.22
N ARG A 117 -19.29 -2.01 -7.19
CA ARG A 117 -20.41 -1.86 -6.26
C ARG A 117 -21.59 -2.69 -6.73
N ILE A 118 -22.04 -3.64 -5.88
CA ILE A 118 -23.20 -4.50 -6.09
C ILE A 118 -24.34 -4.00 -5.22
N GLY A 119 -25.54 -3.90 -5.79
CA GLY A 119 -26.71 -3.41 -5.07
C GLY A 119 -26.83 -1.88 -5.00
N GLN A 120 -28.01 -1.39 -4.68
CA GLN A 120 -28.36 0.04 -4.56
C GLN A 120 -28.87 0.38 -3.14
N GLY A 121 -28.42 -0.30 -2.12
CA GLY A 121 -28.85 0.03 -0.75
C GLY A 121 -30.32 -0.29 -0.39
N SER A 122 -31.24 -0.33 -1.33
CA SER A 122 -32.67 -0.55 -1.07
C SER A 122 -33.19 -1.96 -1.32
N GLY A 123 -32.31 -2.94 -1.53
CA GLY A 123 -32.71 -4.32 -1.91
C GLY A 123 -31.88 -5.43 -1.25
N THR A 124 -30.84 -5.09 -0.51
CA THR A 124 -30.11 -6.06 0.33
C THR A 124 -30.69 -6.08 1.72
N ALA A 125 -30.70 -7.23 2.39
CA ALA A 125 -31.22 -7.39 3.75
C ALA A 125 -30.63 -6.43 4.80
N LEU A 126 -29.54 -5.74 4.47
CA LEU A 126 -28.85 -4.79 5.34
C LEU A 126 -28.88 -3.34 4.86
N ASN A 127 -29.47 -3.04 3.69
CA ASN A 127 -29.48 -1.68 3.09
C ASN A 127 -28.07 -1.03 2.94
N MET A 128 -27.02 -1.84 2.85
CA MET A 128 -25.61 -1.40 2.82
C MET A 128 -24.98 -1.67 1.46
N PRO A 129 -24.13 -0.75 0.93
CA PRO A 129 -23.38 -1.00 -0.30
C PRO A 129 -22.41 -2.18 -0.12
N LEU A 130 -22.49 -3.15 -1.05
CA LEU A 130 -21.56 -4.28 -1.13
C LEU A 130 -20.60 -4.03 -2.30
N TYR A 131 -19.33 -4.31 -2.07
CA TYR A 131 -18.26 -4.22 -3.04
C TYR A 131 -17.61 -5.57 -3.23
N VAL A 132 -17.32 -5.95 -4.47
CA VAL A 132 -16.48 -7.10 -4.80
C VAL A 132 -15.37 -6.66 -5.72
N GLY A 133 -14.19 -7.22 -5.56
CA GLY A 133 -13.05 -6.80 -6.34
C GLY A 133 -11.93 -7.80 -6.39
N ALA A 134 -10.91 -7.47 -7.18
CA ALA A 134 -9.69 -8.21 -7.33
C ALA A 134 -8.51 -7.27 -7.54
N SER A 135 -7.31 -7.73 -7.22
CA SER A 135 -6.05 -7.04 -7.51
C SER A 135 -5.09 -7.92 -8.28
N VAL A 136 -4.18 -7.25 -8.97
CA VAL A 136 -2.92 -7.80 -9.47
C VAL A 136 -1.81 -6.90 -8.96
N GLU A 137 -0.78 -7.49 -8.41
CA GLU A 137 0.29 -6.83 -7.71
C GLU A 137 1.64 -7.38 -8.18
N ALA A 138 2.62 -6.51 -8.38
CA ALA A 138 3.99 -6.89 -8.71
C ALA A 138 4.95 -6.03 -7.89
N GLY A 139 5.86 -6.65 -7.17
CA GLY A 139 6.78 -5.91 -6.31
C GLY A 139 7.90 -6.78 -5.79
N ASN A 140 8.89 -6.14 -5.19
CA ASN A 140 9.96 -6.83 -4.49
C ASN A 140 10.67 -5.88 -3.52
N VAL A 141 11.55 -6.47 -2.74
CA VAL A 141 12.50 -5.79 -1.87
C VAL A 141 13.90 -6.21 -2.28
N TRP A 142 14.81 -5.23 -2.38
CA TRP A 142 16.19 -5.45 -2.81
C TRP A 142 17.18 -4.99 -1.73
N GLN A 143 18.26 -5.74 -1.56
CA GLN A 143 19.30 -5.44 -0.58
C GLN A 143 20.33 -4.39 -1.07
N SER A 144 20.38 -4.13 -2.37
CA SER A 144 21.23 -3.07 -2.96
C SER A 144 20.56 -2.46 -4.19
N ARG A 145 20.94 -1.24 -4.54
CA ARG A 145 20.43 -0.57 -5.74
C ARG A 145 20.80 -1.32 -7.04
N ALA A 146 21.97 -1.94 -7.06
CA ALA A 146 22.42 -2.72 -8.21
C ALA A 146 21.60 -3.99 -8.43
N ALA A 147 20.91 -4.47 -7.39
CA ALA A 147 20.04 -5.63 -7.45
C ALA A 147 18.62 -5.31 -7.92
N ILE A 148 18.26 -4.04 -8.10
CA ILE A 148 16.92 -3.63 -8.57
C ILE A 148 16.77 -4.10 -10.03
N ASP A 149 15.92 -5.10 -10.22
CA ASP A 149 15.65 -5.71 -11.52
C ASP A 149 14.15 -6.04 -11.65
N ALA A 150 13.58 -5.68 -12.79
CA ALA A 150 12.17 -5.98 -13.11
C ALA A 150 11.91 -7.49 -13.24
N ASN A 151 12.92 -8.28 -13.61
CA ASN A 151 12.80 -9.74 -13.69
C ASN A 151 12.75 -10.42 -12.31
N SER A 152 13.06 -9.70 -11.24
CA SER A 152 12.99 -10.20 -9.87
C SER A 152 11.65 -9.88 -9.18
N LEU A 153 10.71 -9.23 -9.86
CA LEU A 153 9.41 -8.91 -9.29
C LEU A 153 8.62 -10.18 -8.97
N ILE A 154 7.96 -10.17 -7.82
CA ILE A 154 7.08 -11.23 -7.36
C ILE A 154 5.65 -10.83 -7.69
N PHE A 155 4.95 -11.70 -8.42
CA PHE A 155 3.56 -11.45 -8.79
C PHE A 155 2.60 -12.04 -7.77
N ASN A 156 1.63 -11.24 -7.39
CA ASN A 156 0.56 -11.60 -6.46
C ASN A 156 -0.78 -11.12 -7.00
N GLY A 157 -1.84 -11.66 -6.43
CA GLY A 157 -3.19 -11.21 -6.70
C GLY A 157 -4.08 -11.44 -5.51
N SER A 158 -5.21 -10.77 -5.47
CA SER A 158 -6.23 -11.01 -4.45
C SER A 158 -7.64 -10.93 -5.02
N VAL A 159 -8.57 -11.55 -4.30
CA VAL A 159 -10.01 -11.34 -4.45
C VAL A 159 -10.56 -10.92 -3.11
N PHE A 160 -11.56 -10.04 -3.12
CA PHE A 160 -12.14 -9.54 -1.87
C PHE A 160 -13.61 -9.13 -2.02
N ALA A 161 -14.29 -9.11 -0.90
CA ALA A 161 -15.59 -8.49 -0.73
C ALA A 161 -15.51 -7.47 0.41
N GLY A 162 -16.25 -6.38 0.27
CA GLY A 162 -16.33 -5.33 1.28
C GLY A 162 -17.76 -4.85 1.45
N VAL A 163 -18.16 -4.58 2.68
CA VAL A 163 -19.46 -4.03 3.02
C VAL A 163 -19.26 -2.76 3.83
N ASP A 164 -19.93 -1.68 3.42
CA ASP A 164 -19.92 -0.43 4.17
C ASP A 164 -20.94 -0.51 5.32
N THR A 165 -20.43 -0.52 6.55
CA THR A 165 -21.25 -0.69 7.76
C THR A 165 -21.24 0.58 8.62
N TYR A 166 -22.16 0.68 9.57
CA TYR A 166 -22.21 1.77 10.55
C TYR A 166 -20.92 1.90 11.39
N PHE A 167 -20.15 0.81 11.52
CA PHE A 167 -18.88 0.77 12.25
C PHE A 167 -17.65 1.00 11.36
N GLY A 168 -17.87 1.24 10.06
CA GLY A 168 -16.84 1.35 9.03
C GLY A 168 -16.89 0.21 8.03
N LEU A 169 -15.97 0.26 7.09
CA LEU A 169 -15.89 -0.69 5.99
C LEU A 169 -15.32 -2.02 6.48
N LEU A 170 -16.08 -3.09 6.33
CA LEU A 170 -15.66 -4.46 6.63
C LEU A 170 -15.20 -5.13 5.35
N PHE A 171 -13.95 -5.60 5.32
CA PHE A 171 -13.37 -6.34 4.21
C PHE A 171 -13.05 -7.78 4.57
N LEU A 172 -13.39 -8.70 3.67
CA LEU A 172 -12.93 -10.08 3.64
C LEU A 172 -12.18 -10.31 2.34
N GLY A 173 -10.98 -10.87 2.38
CA GLY A 173 -10.15 -11.12 1.20
C GLY A 173 -9.30 -12.36 1.30
N ALA A 174 -8.88 -12.86 0.13
CA ALA A 174 -7.89 -13.91 -0.02
C ALA A 174 -6.84 -13.46 -1.03
N GLY A 175 -5.57 -13.61 -0.68
CA GLY A 175 -4.41 -13.29 -1.51
C GLY A 175 -3.66 -14.55 -1.92
N PHE A 176 -3.03 -14.49 -3.09
CA PHE A 176 -2.29 -15.59 -3.69
C PHE A 176 -0.99 -15.06 -4.31
N SER A 177 0.10 -15.80 -4.14
CA SER A 177 1.41 -15.52 -4.72
C SER A 177 1.75 -16.53 -5.82
N GLU A 178 2.50 -16.12 -6.84
CA GLU A 178 3.08 -17.04 -7.82
C GLU A 178 4.02 -18.07 -7.18
N ARG A 179 4.49 -17.80 -5.96
CA ARG A 179 5.34 -18.72 -5.18
C ARG A 179 4.55 -19.86 -4.53
N GLY A 180 3.21 -19.81 -4.61
CA GLY A 180 2.33 -20.81 -4.01
C GLY A 180 1.79 -20.42 -2.63
N ASP A 181 2.20 -19.28 -2.09
CA ASP A 181 1.73 -18.79 -0.79
C ASP A 181 0.31 -18.24 -0.93
N SER A 182 -0.48 -18.32 0.15
CA SER A 182 -1.82 -17.76 0.21
C SER A 182 -2.12 -17.24 1.62
N SER A 183 -2.83 -16.12 1.69
CA SER A 183 -3.20 -15.47 2.93
C SER A 183 -4.66 -15.06 2.93
N PHE A 184 -5.29 -15.09 4.11
CA PHE A 184 -6.68 -14.63 4.31
C PHE A 184 -6.70 -13.38 5.17
N TYR A 185 -7.62 -12.48 4.84
CA TYR A 185 -7.68 -11.16 5.43
C TYR A 185 -9.09 -10.82 5.90
N LEU A 186 -9.18 -10.27 7.11
CA LEU A 186 -10.37 -9.64 7.65
C LEU A 186 -9.98 -8.29 8.22
N PHE A 187 -10.56 -7.20 7.70
CA PHE A 187 -10.29 -5.83 8.16
C PHE A 187 -11.59 -5.10 8.50
N LEU A 188 -11.53 -4.32 9.56
CA LEU A 188 -12.49 -3.26 9.83
C LEU A 188 -11.79 -1.91 9.59
N GLY A 189 -12.29 -1.13 8.62
CA GLY A 189 -11.67 0.11 8.15
C GLY A 189 -10.96 -0.03 6.81
N ASP A 190 -10.14 0.98 6.44
CA ASP A 190 -9.42 0.99 5.17
C ASP A 190 -8.13 0.14 5.23
N PRO A 191 -8.06 -1.01 4.54
CA PRO A 191 -6.88 -1.86 4.53
C PRO A 191 -5.66 -1.19 3.85
N ARG A 192 -5.86 -0.11 3.07
CA ARG A 192 -4.81 0.61 2.35
C ARG A 192 -4.05 1.61 3.23
N ARG A 193 -4.52 1.87 4.46
CA ARG A 193 -3.86 2.78 5.41
C ARG A 193 -2.56 2.24 6.00
N SER A 194 -2.16 1.02 5.66
CA SER A 194 -0.83 0.51 6.01
C SER A 194 0.23 1.26 5.20
N ARG A 195 0.68 2.38 5.71
CA ARG A 195 1.69 3.22 5.11
C ARG A 195 3.06 2.56 5.19
N LEU A 196 3.89 2.74 4.13
CA LEU A 196 5.36 2.61 4.24
C LEU A 196 5.97 3.61 5.25
N THR A 197 5.15 4.49 5.84
CA THR A 197 5.61 5.42 6.86
C THR A 197 5.92 4.67 8.13
N ARG A 198 7.17 4.79 8.59
CA ARG A 198 7.60 4.45 9.96
C ARG A 198 6.56 4.99 10.95
N GLY A 199 6.08 4.12 11.84
CA GLY A 199 5.27 4.55 12.96
C GLY A 199 6.00 5.63 13.77
N ASN A 200 5.23 6.59 14.24
CA ASN A 200 5.71 7.59 15.21
C ASN A 200 6.26 6.90 16.45
#